data_7ee1c96e14b5f65b9f3e81e482340629
#
_entry.id   7ee1c96e14b5f65b9f3e81e482340629
#
_cell.length_a   1.000
_cell.length_b   1.000
_cell.length_c   1.000
_cell.angle_alpha   90.00
_cell.angle_beta   90.00
_cell.angle_gamma   90.00
#
_symmetry.space_group_name_H-M   'P 1'
#
loop_
_entity.id
_entity.type
_entity.pdbx_description
1 polymer ?
#
loop_
_entity_poly.entity_id
_entity_poly.type
_entity_poly.pdbx_seq_one_letter_code
_entity_poly.pdbx_strand_id
1 'polypeptide(L)'
;MMKKWLIWIWVIVLCVSIVVPVAAAASQIRIVVNGEKVDFPDAPPYIERQSNRTMVPARFVSEKLGAKMEWNKDSNQVAFSMPNRTILVTIGQNNAKAANGETITLDTPAVIQNNRVMVPLRLIGELFQAQVEWDAQHRLAVVTTPPKIPKGTWIWDSRIIENDRDRILGFASEHDVNAIYLHMNRDIAPKVYADFIRSANERQIRVEALAGRPDWGLKSKQDQIKAFMAWVRQYNASVESEERFAGLHFDIEPYLLAEWDANNRMILENWLHNLRFIEQEAKGSGLEIALDVPFWLHNVKVPDTEYSFSAWLLEKFDSLVIMDYRNHALGKDGIVANAQAMLKEASALGKSLIIAVETARSLEGDRVSFYSKNPDFMDQELQTAHRELSQHAGYAGMAIHDYRSWVAMVGSSE
;
A
#
# COMPACT_ATOMS: atom_id res chain seq x y z
N MET A 1 20.39 50.24 93.92
CA MET A 1 20.58 50.19 92.46
C MET A 1 20.77 48.72 92.10
N MET A 2 19.71 48.05 91.57
CA MET A 2 19.72 46.65 91.24
C MET A 2 20.00 46.46 89.73
N LYS A 3 21.08 45.80 89.39
CA LYS A 3 21.39 45.42 88.00
C LYS A 3 20.66 44.10 87.68
N LYS A 4 19.72 44.15 86.71
CA LYS A 4 19.03 42.97 86.14
C LYS A 4 19.96 42.28 85.11
N TRP A 5 20.26 41.04 85.31
CA TRP A 5 20.92 40.17 84.33
C TRP A 5 19.86 39.47 83.45
N LEU A 6 19.91 39.67 82.11
CA LEU A 6 19.13 38.98 81.11
C LEU A 6 19.93 37.78 80.64
N ILE A 7 19.41 36.59 80.89
CA ILE A 7 19.96 35.31 80.36
C ILE A 7 19.28 35.08 79.04
N TRP A 8 20.08 35.04 77.95
CA TRP A 8 19.66 34.61 76.61
C TRP A 8 19.82 33.08 76.50
N ILE A 9 18.69 32.36 76.41
CA ILE A 9 18.67 30.89 76.06
C ILE A 9 18.65 30.81 74.58
N TRP A 10 19.74 30.28 73.99
CA TRP A 10 19.79 29.85 72.59
C TRP A 10 19.18 28.45 72.43
N VAL A 11 18.00 28.34 71.78
CA VAL A 11 17.41 27.07 71.38
C VAL A 11 18.03 26.68 70.05
N ILE A 12 18.92 25.73 70.06
CA ILE A 12 19.46 25.09 68.83
C ILE A 12 18.40 24.12 68.35
N VAL A 13 17.67 24.49 67.29
CA VAL A 13 16.77 23.57 66.56
C VAL A 13 17.65 22.76 65.61
N LEU A 14 17.91 21.50 65.98
CA LEU A 14 18.60 20.53 65.14
C LEU A 14 17.63 20.03 64.05
N CYS A 15 17.66 20.67 62.86
CA CYS A 15 16.97 20.14 61.68
C CYS A 15 17.65 18.88 61.21
N VAL A 16 17.16 17.70 61.63
CA VAL A 16 17.52 16.42 61.03
C VAL A 16 16.79 16.33 59.70
N SER A 17 17.51 16.64 58.60
CA SER A 17 17.00 16.38 57.23
C SER A 17 16.96 14.88 57.01
N ILE A 18 15.78 14.27 57.14
CA ILE A 18 15.53 12.91 56.71
C ILE A 18 15.60 12.93 55.19
N VAL A 19 16.73 12.58 54.59
CA VAL A 19 16.85 12.28 53.18
C VAL A 19 16.16 10.93 52.99
N VAL A 20 14.88 10.93 52.63
CA VAL A 20 14.19 9.77 52.17
C VAL A 20 14.79 9.45 50.78
N PRO A 21 15.44 8.29 50.57
CA PRO A 21 15.88 7.94 49.27
C PRO A 21 14.62 7.82 48.40
N VAL A 22 14.44 8.75 47.45
CA VAL A 22 13.49 8.53 46.36
C VAL A 22 14.02 7.34 45.59
N ALA A 23 13.48 6.17 45.89
CA ALA A 23 13.70 5.00 45.04
C ALA A 23 13.24 5.46 43.68
N ALA A 24 14.21 5.63 42.75
CA ALA A 24 13.91 5.91 41.36
C ALA A 24 13.07 4.70 40.89
N ALA A 25 11.78 4.86 40.79
CA ALA A 25 10.88 3.86 40.20
C ALA A 25 11.50 3.54 38.85
N ALA A 26 11.99 2.31 38.69
CA ALA A 26 12.58 1.88 37.43
C ALA A 26 11.55 2.21 36.34
N SER A 27 11.86 3.19 35.50
CA SER A 27 10.91 3.70 34.53
C SER A 27 10.45 2.53 33.68
N GLN A 28 9.11 2.32 33.64
CA GLN A 28 8.51 1.24 32.85
C GLN A 28 8.92 1.39 31.39
N ILE A 29 9.14 0.24 30.72
CA ILE A 29 9.34 0.22 29.28
C ILE A 29 8.05 0.69 28.60
N ARG A 30 8.17 1.63 27.72
CA ARG A 30 7.07 2.16 26.90
C ARG A 30 7.22 1.65 25.49
N ILE A 31 6.10 1.28 24.88
CA ILE A 31 6.03 0.87 23.47
C ILE A 31 5.09 1.84 22.75
N VAL A 32 5.54 2.35 21.63
CA VAL A 32 4.75 3.17 20.70
C VAL A 32 4.71 2.43 19.37
N VAL A 33 3.53 2.24 18.81
CA VAL A 33 3.31 1.60 17.51
C VAL A 33 2.63 2.60 16.60
N ASN A 34 3.26 2.97 15.49
CA ASN A 34 2.75 3.94 14.52
C ASN A 34 2.28 5.27 15.17
N GLY A 35 3.05 5.77 16.16
CA GLY A 35 2.74 6.98 16.90
C GLY A 35 1.74 6.80 18.05
N GLU A 36 1.11 5.65 18.20
CA GLU A 36 0.18 5.36 19.29
C GLU A 36 0.83 4.57 20.42
N LYS A 37 0.58 5.01 21.65
CA LYS A 37 1.03 4.29 22.85
C LYS A 37 0.32 2.96 22.99
N VAL A 38 1.07 1.90 23.32
CA VAL A 38 0.51 0.61 23.68
C VAL A 38 0.37 0.50 25.20
N ASP A 39 -0.83 0.21 25.67
CA ASP A 39 -1.09 0.00 27.09
C ASP A 39 -1.02 -1.48 27.45
N PHE A 40 -0.42 -1.77 28.60
CA PHE A 40 -0.22 -3.15 29.11
C PHE A 40 -0.86 -3.26 30.50
N PRO A 41 -2.16 -3.60 30.56
CA PRO A 41 -2.90 -3.54 31.83
C PRO A 41 -2.47 -4.59 32.84
N ASP A 42 -1.96 -5.75 32.41
CA ASP A 42 -1.73 -6.92 33.27
C ASP A 42 -0.33 -7.56 33.14
N ALA A 43 0.42 -7.27 32.10
CA ALA A 43 1.75 -7.83 31.89
C ALA A 43 2.65 -6.77 31.18
N PRO A 44 3.41 -5.99 31.93
CA PRO A 44 4.27 -4.95 31.33
C PRO A 44 5.44 -5.58 30.55
N PRO A 45 5.97 -4.88 29.54
CA PRO A 45 7.21 -5.24 28.87
C PRO A 45 8.39 -5.28 29.85
N TYR A 46 9.35 -6.17 29.61
CA TYR A 46 10.57 -6.27 30.41
C TYR A 46 11.79 -6.55 29.53
N ILE A 47 12.98 -6.32 30.06
CA ILE A 47 14.24 -6.74 29.42
C ILE A 47 14.62 -8.11 29.99
N GLU A 48 14.72 -9.09 29.11
CA GLU A 48 15.23 -10.41 29.48
C GLU A 48 16.73 -10.30 29.74
N ARG A 49 17.18 -10.79 30.91
CA ARG A 49 18.56 -10.51 31.40
C ARG A 49 19.65 -11.24 30.63
N GLN A 50 19.39 -12.44 30.15
CA GLN A 50 20.40 -13.27 29.48
C GLN A 50 20.65 -12.80 28.06
N SER A 51 19.59 -12.49 27.32
CA SER A 51 19.65 -12.08 25.92
C SER A 51 19.73 -10.56 25.74
N ASN A 52 19.42 -9.79 26.78
CA ASN A 52 19.28 -8.32 26.73
C ASN A 52 18.23 -7.88 25.69
N ARG A 53 17.14 -8.67 25.54
CA ARG A 53 16.04 -8.37 24.62
C ARG A 53 14.83 -7.85 25.35
N THR A 54 14.16 -6.89 24.73
CA THR A 54 12.86 -6.38 25.20
C THR A 54 11.80 -7.40 24.86
N MET A 55 11.18 -7.98 25.90
CA MET A 55 10.08 -8.91 25.81
C MET A 55 8.77 -8.14 25.95
N VAL A 56 7.81 -8.38 25.07
CA VAL A 56 6.52 -7.70 25.06
C VAL A 56 5.37 -8.70 25.05
N PRO A 57 4.23 -8.38 25.67
CA PRO A 57 3.02 -9.19 25.53
C PRO A 57 2.57 -9.19 24.07
N ALA A 58 2.65 -10.35 23.44
CA ALA A 58 2.48 -10.52 21.99
C ALA A 58 1.16 -9.92 21.47
N ARG A 59 0.05 -10.20 22.17
CA ARG A 59 -1.28 -9.77 21.74
C ARG A 59 -1.41 -8.27 21.59
N PHE A 60 -1.03 -7.49 22.60
CA PHE A 60 -1.24 -6.04 22.59
C PHE A 60 -0.49 -5.33 21.48
N VAL A 61 0.73 -5.80 21.16
CA VAL A 61 1.53 -5.21 20.10
C VAL A 61 1.04 -5.65 18.72
N SER A 62 0.72 -6.96 18.57
CA SER A 62 0.25 -7.50 17.29
C SER A 62 -1.11 -6.95 16.86
N GLU A 63 -2.05 -6.81 17.81
CA GLU A 63 -3.37 -6.21 17.52
C GLU A 63 -3.25 -4.74 17.05
N LYS A 64 -2.32 -3.97 17.64
CA LYS A 64 -2.03 -2.60 17.18
C LYS A 64 -1.41 -2.56 15.77
N LEU A 65 -0.80 -3.65 15.33
CA LEU A 65 -0.24 -3.83 14.00
C LEU A 65 -1.20 -4.52 13.02
N GLY A 66 -2.44 -4.82 13.45
CA GLY A 66 -3.48 -5.38 12.60
C GLY A 66 -3.47 -6.90 12.46
N ALA A 67 -2.66 -7.63 13.26
CA ALA A 67 -2.68 -9.09 13.26
C ALA A 67 -3.67 -9.66 14.27
N LYS A 68 -4.24 -10.81 13.95
CA LYS A 68 -4.94 -11.67 14.92
C LYS A 68 -3.92 -12.60 15.57
N MET A 69 -4.05 -12.79 16.87
CA MET A 69 -3.22 -13.72 17.62
C MET A 69 -4.09 -14.85 18.21
N GLU A 70 -3.76 -16.08 17.86
CA GLU A 70 -4.42 -17.26 18.37
C GLU A 70 -3.44 -18.15 19.14
N TRP A 71 -3.84 -18.58 20.33
CA TRP A 71 -3.06 -19.50 21.17
C TRP A 71 -3.62 -20.91 21.09
N ASN A 72 -2.81 -21.85 20.64
CA ASN A 72 -3.13 -23.27 20.67
C ASN A 72 -2.37 -23.96 21.82
N LYS A 73 -3.10 -24.34 22.86
CA LYS A 73 -2.53 -24.96 24.05
C LYS A 73 -2.00 -26.36 23.78
N ASP A 74 -2.64 -27.13 22.90
CA ASP A 74 -2.30 -28.54 22.66
C ASP A 74 -0.98 -28.65 21.89
N SER A 75 -0.74 -27.76 20.92
CA SER A 75 0.53 -27.70 20.17
C SER A 75 1.59 -26.81 20.83
N ASN A 76 1.26 -26.10 21.91
CA ASN A 76 2.12 -25.09 22.56
C ASN A 76 2.59 -24.01 21.60
N GLN A 77 1.71 -23.57 20.68
CA GLN A 77 2.02 -22.64 19.61
C GLN A 77 1.12 -21.40 19.64
N VAL A 78 1.69 -20.30 19.22
CA VAL A 78 0.97 -19.07 18.91
C VAL A 78 0.99 -18.85 17.40
N ALA A 79 -0.18 -18.64 16.81
CA ALA A 79 -0.34 -18.20 15.45
C ALA A 79 -0.52 -16.68 15.42
N PHE A 80 0.30 -16.00 14.62
CA PHE A 80 0.11 -14.60 14.23
C PHE A 80 -0.41 -14.61 12.80
N SER A 81 -1.67 -14.25 12.62
CA SER A 81 -2.33 -14.21 11.32
C SER A 81 -2.47 -12.76 10.85
N MET A 82 -1.82 -12.47 9.75
CA MET A 82 -1.90 -11.24 8.97
C MET A 82 -2.62 -11.53 7.64
N PRO A 83 -3.10 -10.55 6.90
CA PRO A 83 -3.80 -10.80 5.64
C PRO A 83 -3.07 -11.75 4.67
N ASN A 84 -1.76 -11.61 4.55
CA ASN A 84 -0.95 -12.34 3.56
C ASN A 84 -0.01 -13.37 4.18
N ARG A 85 0.01 -13.51 5.51
CA ARG A 85 1.03 -14.32 6.18
C ARG A 85 0.53 -14.84 7.51
N THR A 86 0.72 -16.12 7.75
CA THR A 86 0.56 -16.72 9.09
C THR A 86 1.89 -17.24 9.58
N ILE A 87 2.27 -16.90 10.80
CA ILE A 87 3.51 -17.33 11.42
C ILE A 87 3.20 -18.06 12.71
N LEU A 88 3.76 -19.25 12.84
CA LEU A 88 3.64 -20.11 14.02
C LEU A 88 4.90 -19.99 14.88
N VAL A 89 4.72 -19.61 16.12
CA VAL A 89 5.78 -19.51 17.12
C VAL A 89 5.55 -20.57 18.19
N THR A 90 6.49 -21.50 18.33
CA THR A 90 6.42 -22.51 19.39
C THR A 90 7.07 -21.97 20.66
N ILE A 91 6.34 -22.02 21.78
CA ILE A 91 6.85 -21.51 23.06
C ILE A 91 8.08 -22.30 23.49
N GLY A 92 9.13 -21.58 23.92
CA GLY A 92 10.40 -22.17 24.38
C GLY A 92 11.34 -22.55 23.24
N GLN A 93 10.98 -22.35 21.98
CA GLN A 93 11.85 -22.60 20.83
C GLN A 93 12.43 -21.31 20.24
N ASN A 94 13.66 -21.39 19.74
CA ASN A 94 14.36 -20.27 19.10
C ASN A 94 14.07 -20.18 17.59
N ASN A 95 12.90 -20.59 17.17
CA ASN A 95 12.44 -20.45 15.79
C ASN A 95 10.95 -20.20 15.71
N ALA A 96 10.55 -19.54 14.63
CA ALA A 96 9.19 -19.41 14.19
C ALA A 96 9.09 -19.96 12.74
N LYS A 97 7.93 -20.43 12.35
CA LYS A 97 7.67 -20.96 11.00
C LYS A 97 6.58 -20.18 10.33
N ALA A 98 6.86 -19.67 9.15
CA ALA A 98 5.84 -19.13 8.27
C ALA A 98 5.05 -20.27 7.57
N ALA A 99 3.82 -20.02 7.14
CA ALA A 99 2.99 -20.99 6.45
C ALA A 99 3.65 -21.49 5.14
N ASN A 100 4.44 -20.65 4.47
CA ASN A 100 5.22 -21.00 3.28
C ASN A 100 6.45 -21.91 3.57
N GLY A 101 6.66 -22.33 4.83
CA GLY A 101 7.78 -23.20 5.25
C GLY A 101 9.06 -22.45 5.62
N GLU A 102 9.12 -21.15 5.47
CA GLU A 102 10.27 -20.31 5.90
C GLU A 102 10.45 -20.42 7.42
N THR A 103 11.69 -20.51 7.86
CA THR A 103 12.06 -20.55 9.29
C THR A 103 12.74 -19.24 9.68
N ILE A 104 12.14 -18.54 10.65
CA ILE A 104 12.69 -17.33 11.26
C ILE A 104 13.42 -17.73 12.54
N THR A 105 14.69 -17.41 12.64
CA THR A 105 15.52 -17.69 13.84
C THR A 105 15.32 -16.60 14.87
N LEU A 106 14.95 -16.98 16.11
CA LEU A 106 14.79 -16.08 17.24
C LEU A 106 16.06 -16.08 18.09
N ASP A 107 16.53 -14.91 18.46
CA ASP A 107 17.66 -14.77 19.41
C ASP A 107 17.20 -14.96 20.88
N THR A 108 15.91 -14.98 21.13
CA THR A 108 15.29 -15.28 22.44
C THR A 108 13.96 -15.97 22.20
N PRO A 109 13.67 -17.11 22.84
CA PRO A 109 12.42 -17.82 22.63
C PRO A 109 11.22 -17.03 23.18
N ALA A 110 10.05 -17.25 22.57
CA ALA A 110 8.80 -16.84 23.17
C ALA A 110 8.55 -17.62 24.46
N VAL A 111 8.02 -16.97 25.48
CA VAL A 111 7.74 -17.59 26.79
C VAL A 111 6.33 -17.22 27.29
N ILE A 112 5.79 -17.99 28.23
CA ILE A 112 4.58 -17.62 28.96
C ILE A 112 4.97 -17.04 30.32
N GLN A 113 4.59 -15.79 30.58
CA GLN A 113 4.79 -15.13 31.85
C GLN A 113 3.50 -14.39 32.26
N ASN A 114 3.09 -14.54 33.52
CA ASN A 114 1.84 -13.94 34.04
C ASN A 114 0.61 -14.27 33.15
N ASN A 115 0.53 -15.49 32.67
CA ASN A 115 -0.52 -15.98 31.78
C ASN A 115 -0.62 -15.22 30.44
N ARG A 116 0.49 -14.61 30.01
CA ARG A 116 0.62 -13.93 28.71
C ARG A 116 1.78 -14.51 27.92
N VAL A 117 1.59 -14.62 26.62
CA VAL A 117 2.68 -14.94 25.69
C VAL A 117 3.53 -13.69 25.53
N MET A 118 4.80 -13.82 25.92
CA MET A 118 5.82 -12.78 25.76
C MET A 118 6.74 -13.17 24.62
N VAL A 119 6.98 -12.23 23.73
CA VAL A 119 7.85 -12.41 22.56
C VAL A 119 8.93 -11.33 22.52
N PRO A 120 10.11 -11.60 21.93
CA PRO A 120 11.06 -10.53 21.63
C PRO A 120 10.42 -9.46 20.75
N LEU A 121 10.60 -8.19 21.09
CA LEU A 121 10.06 -7.08 20.26
C LEU A 121 10.63 -7.10 18.84
N ARG A 122 11.86 -7.59 18.68
CA ARG A 122 12.49 -7.79 17.38
C ARG A 122 11.70 -8.75 16.48
N LEU A 123 11.18 -9.85 17.04
CA LEU A 123 10.30 -10.76 16.30
C LEU A 123 9.08 -10.00 15.73
N ILE A 124 8.47 -9.13 16.54
CA ILE A 124 7.36 -8.30 16.03
C ILE A 124 7.82 -7.43 14.86
N GLY A 125 9.00 -6.80 14.94
CA GLY A 125 9.58 -6.06 13.83
C GLY A 125 9.72 -6.90 12.56
N GLU A 126 10.24 -8.11 12.67
CA GLU A 126 10.42 -9.03 11.55
C GLU A 126 9.09 -9.54 10.98
N LEU A 127 8.13 -9.87 11.85
CA LEU A 127 6.79 -10.32 11.43
C LEU A 127 6.04 -9.29 10.58
N PHE A 128 6.16 -8.02 10.95
CA PHE A 128 5.42 -6.91 10.33
C PHE A 128 6.27 -6.05 9.41
N GLN A 129 7.51 -6.48 9.10
CA GLN A 129 8.49 -5.67 8.35
C GLN A 129 8.66 -4.26 8.95
N ALA A 130 8.42 -4.13 10.26
CA ALA A 130 8.44 -2.86 10.96
C ALA A 130 9.86 -2.50 11.41
N GLN A 131 10.19 -1.23 11.37
CA GLN A 131 11.38 -0.70 12.03
C GLN A 131 11.14 -0.66 13.53
N VAL A 132 12.15 -1.10 14.29
CA VAL A 132 12.12 -1.06 15.76
C VAL A 132 13.29 -0.23 16.23
N GLU A 133 13.02 0.92 16.79
CA GLU A 133 14.01 1.82 17.39
C GLU A 133 13.92 1.73 18.91
N TRP A 134 15.09 1.74 19.59
CA TRP A 134 15.17 1.69 21.03
C TRP A 134 15.88 2.93 21.58
N ASP A 135 15.14 3.74 22.35
CA ASP A 135 15.69 4.83 23.16
C ASP A 135 15.96 4.32 24.58
N ALA A 136 17.25 4.09 24.89
CA ALA A 136 17.69 3.56 26.17
C ALA A 136 17.48 4.60 27.30
N GLN A 137 17.63 5.91 27.02
CA GLN A 137 17.48 6.97 28.00
C GLN A 137 16.04 7.06 28.50
N HIS A 138 15.08 6.96 27.61
CA HIS A 138 13.65 7.06 27.93
C HIS A 138 12.98 5.70 28.10
N ARG A 139 13.71 4.60 27.92
CA ARG A 139 13.19 3.22 27.92
C ARG A 139 11.96 3.08 27.00
N LEU A 140 12.11 3.61 25.79
CA LEU A 140 11.05 3.68 24.80
C LEU A 140 11.43 2.84 23.58
N ALA A 141 10.54 1.94 23.17
CA ALA A 141 10.62 1.33 21.85
C ALA A 141 9.57 1.95 20.93
N VAL A 142 9.99 2.36 19.76
CA VAL A 142 9.13 2.85 18.69
C VAL A 142 9.10 1.80 17.58
N VAL A 143 7.92 1.30 17.28
CA VAL A 143 7.66 0.34 16.20
C VAL A 143 6.91 1.07 15.11
N THR A 144 7.51 1.16 13.92
CA THR A 144 6.92 1.85 12.77
C THR A 144 6.79 0.85 11.61
N THR A 145 5.55 0.55 11.22
CA THR A 145 5.32 -0.23 9.99
C THR A 145 5.58 0.63 8.77
N PRO A 146 6.02 0.05 7.66
CA PRO A 146 6.03 0.76 6.40
C PRO A 146 4.64 1.36 6.13
N PRO A 147 4.55 2.55 5.54
CA PRO A 147 3.27 3.09 5.12
C PRO A 147 2.60 2.11 4.14
N LYS A 148 1.28 1.96 4.25
CA LYS A 148 0.52 1.18 3.28
C LYS A 148 0.66 1.82 1.92
N ILE A 149 0.96 1.01 0.91
CA ILE A 149 1.04 1.46 -0.47
C ILE A 149 -0.38 1.52 -1.02
N PRO A 150 -0.90 2.68 -1.42
CA PRO A 150 -2.15 2.71 -2.19
C PRO A 150 -1.98 1.89 -3.46
N LYS A 151 -2.87 0.92 -3.68
CA LYS A 151 -2.77 -0.01 -4.81
C LYS A 151 -4.02 0.01 -5.68
N GLY A 152 -3.80 0.04 -6.99
CA GLY A 152 -4.84 -0.24 -7.99
C GLY A 152 -4.69 -1.64 -8.58
N THR A 153 -5.77 -2.18 -9.19
CA THR A 153 -5.71 -3.39 -10.01
C THR A 153 -6.76 -3.38 -11.09
N TRP A 154 -6.48 -4.06 -12.21
CA TRP A 154 -7.39 -4.22 -13.34
C TRP A 154 -8.22 -5.50 -13.20
N ILE A 155 -9.49 -5.41 -13.55
CA ILE A 155 -10.39 -6.55 -13.75
C ILE A 155 -10.84 -6.52 -15.21
N TRP A 156 -10.19 -7.32 -16.06
CA TRP A 156 -10.49 -7.41 -17.49
C TRP A 156 -11.72 -8.24 -17.80
N ASP A 157 -11.88 -9.38 -17.13
CA ASP A 157 -13.11 -10.19 -17.23
C ASP A 157 -14.10 -9.77 -16.16
N SER A 158 -14.87 -8.74 -16.47
CA SER A 158 -15.86 -8.20 -15.54
C SER A 158 -17.03 -9.15 -15.21
N ARG A 159 -17.20 -10.27 -15.94
CA ARG A 159 -18.24 -11.28 -15.59
C ARG A 159 -18.00 -11.91 -14.23
N ILE A 160 -16.77 -11.92 -13.75
CA ILE A 160 -16.45 -12.48 -12.43
C ILE A 160 -17.16 -11.75 -11.28
N ILE A 161 -17.54 -10.46 -11.45
CA ILE A 161 -18.24 -9.72 -10.39
C ILE A 161 -19.65 -10.23 -10.12
N GLU A 162 -20.23 -11.01 -11.04
CA GLU A 162 -21.57 -11.58 -10.87
C GLU A 162 -21.61 -12.63 -9.74
N ASN A 163 -20.55 -13.46 -9.64
CA ASN A 163 -20.53 -14.61 -8.75
C ASN A 163 -19.42 -14.55 -7.68
N ASP A 164 -18.36 -13.79 -7.91
CA ASP A 164 -17.16 -13.78 -7.08
C ASP A 164 -16.95 -12.46 -6.32
N ARG A 165 -17.97 -11.60 -6.24
CA ARG A 165 -17.87 -10.26 -5.64
C ARG A 165 -17.15 -10.24 -4.30
N ASP A 166 -17.59 -11.09 -3.36
CA ASP A 166 -17.06 -11.07 -1.99
C ASP A 166 -15.61 -11.61 -1.94
N ARG A 167 -15.26 -12.55 -2.81
CA ARG A 167 -13.89 -13.05 -2.97
C ARG A 167 -12.98 -11.96 -3.55
N ILE A 168 -13.43 -11.25 -4.58
CA ILE A 168 -12.68 -10.14 -5.20
C ILE A 168 -12.42 -9.02 -4.17
N LEU A 169 -13.47 -8.58 -3.48
CA LEU A 169 -13.37 -7.48 -2.52
C LEU A 169 -12.65 -7.90 -1.23
N GLY A 170 -12.74 -9.17 -0.84
CA GLY A 170 -11.94 -9.75 0.24
C GLY A 170 -10.44 -9.67 -0.10
N PHE A 171 -10.05 -10.22 -1.23
CA PHE A 171 -8.67 -10.14 -1.73
C PHE A 171 -8.18 -8.69 -1.84
N ALA A 172 -8.99 -7.80 -2.41
CA ALA A 172 -8.65 -6.39 -2.54
C ALA A 172 -8.38 -5.74 -1.17
N SER A 173 -9.21 -6.02 -0.16
CA SER A 173 -9.02 -5.50 1.20
C SER A 173 -7.78 -6.10 1.87
N GLU A 174 -7.52 -7.39 1.67
CA GLU A 174 -6.36 -8.09 2.23
C GLU A 174 -5.03 -7.57 1.68
N HIS A 175 -5.03 -7.10 0.43
CA HIS A 175 -3.83 -6.61 -0.26
C HIS A 175 -3.73 -5.08 -0.36
N ASP A 176 -4.51 -4.33 0.45
CA ASP A 176 -4.52 -2.87 0.49
C ASP A 176 -4.88 -2.21 -0.87
N VAL A 177 -5.72 -2.89 -1.68
CA VAL A 177 -6.25 -2.33 -2.93
C VAL A 177 -7.30 -1.28 -2.59
N ASN A 178 -7.13 -0.06 -3.09
CA ASN A 178 -8.05 1.05 -2.92
C ASN A 178 -8.68 1.56 -4.23
N ALA A 179 -8.25 0.99 -5.37
CA ALA A 179 -8.82 1.27 -6.68
C ALA A 179 -8.95 0.00 -7.52
N ILE A 180 -10.08 -0.17 -8.20
CA ILE A 180 -10.32 -1.24 -9.17
C ILE A 180 -10.67 -0.60 -10.50
N TYR A 181 -9.89 -0.91 -11.54
CA TYR A 181 -10.16 -0.54 -12.93
C TYR A 181 -10.95 -1.67 -13.58
N LEU A 182 -12.28 -1.51 -13.60
CA LEU A 182 -13.21 -2.56 -14.00
C LEU A 182 -13.59 -2.41 -15.47
N HIS A 183 -13.18 -3.37 -16.30
CA HIS A 183 -13.49 -3.37 -17.73
C HIS A 183 -15.00 -3.41 -17.98
N MET A 184 -15.46 -2.50 -18.81
CA MET A 184 -16.86 -2.36 -19.15
C MET A 184 -17.34 -3.44 -20.10
N ASN A 185 -18.36 -4.20 -19.71
CA ASN A 185 -19.08 -5.16 -20.52
C ASN A 185 -20.59 -4.85 -20.50
N ARG A 186 -21.15 -4.49 -21.65
CA ARG A 186 -22.55 -4.09 -21.76
C ARG A 186 -23.54 -5.26 -21.63
N ASP A 187 -23.06 -6.51 -21.70
CA ASP A 187 -23.89 -7.70 -21.51
C ASP A 187 -24.19 -7.96 -20.01
N ILE A 188 -23.48 -7.28 -19.11
CA ILE A 188 -23.70 -7.37 -17.67
C ILE A 188 -24.82 -6.39 -17.30
N ALA A 189 -25.80 -6.87 -16.53
CA ALA A 189 -26.91 -6.04 -16.08
C ALA A 189 -26.41 -4.88 -15.18
N PRO A 190 -26.91 -3.64 -15.34
CA PRO A 190 -26.54 -2.49 -14.52
C PRO A 190 -26.59 -2.73 -13.01
N LYS A 191 -27.57 -3.54 -12.55
CA LYS A 191 -27.68 -3.90 -11.14
C LYS A 191 -26.45 -4.65 -10.59
N VAL A 192 -25.80 -5.48 -11.40
CA VAL A 192 -24.59 -6.22 -10.98
C VAL A 192 -23.45 -5.24 -10.70
N TYR A 193 -23.26 -4.26 -11.57
CA TYR A 193 -22.31 -3.17 -11.32
C TYR A 193 -22.67 -2.37 -10.06
N ALA A 194 -23.94 -2.02 -9.88
CA ALA A 194 -24.41 -1.28 -8.71
C ALA A 194 -24.11 -2.02 -7.41
N ASP A 195 -24.43 -3.30 -7.33
CA ASP A 195 -24.20 -4.13 -6.15
C ASP A 195 -22.67 -4.30 -5.87
N PHE A 196 -21.86 -4.45 -6.93
CA PHE A 196 -20.41 -4.55 -6.80
C PHE A 196 -19.78 -3.23 -6.31
N ILE A 197 -20.12 -2.11 -6.95
CA ILE A 197 -19.58 -0.79 -6.62
C ILE A 197 -19.97 -0.36 -5.21
N ARG A 198 -21.23 -0.58 -4.81
CA ARG A 198 -21.66 -0.32 -3.43
C ARG A 198 -20.82 -1.09 -2.42
N SER A 199 -20.65 -2.41 -2.65
CA SER A 199 -19.85 -3.26 -1.75
C SER A 199 -18.37 -2.90 -1.74
N ALA A 200 -17.83 -2.37 -2.85
CA ALA A 200 -16.47 -1.83 -2.93
C ALA A 200 -16.34 -0.52 -2.13
N ASN A 201 -17.29 0.40 -2.28
CA ASN A 201 -17.33 1.67 -1.56
C ASN A 201 -17.42 1.48 -0.04
N GLU A 202 -18.19 0.49 0.44
CA GLU A 202 -18.25 0.10 1.86
C GLU A 202 -16.87 -0.29 2.41
N ARG A 203 -15.96 -0.74 1.55
CA ARG A 203 -14.57 -1.10 1.86
C ARG A 203 -13.55 -0.02 1.50
N GLN A 204 -14.03 1.18 1.14
CA GLN A 204 -13.18 2.30 0.69
C GLN A 204 -12.38 1.97 -0.59
N ILE A 205 -12.91 1.11 -1.44
CA ILE A 205 -12.34 0.77 -2.74
C ILE A 205 -13.13 1.52 -3.81
N ARG A 206 -12.46 2.44 -4.50
CA ARG A 206 -13.07 3.15 -5.63
C ARG A 206 -13.07 2.27 -6.89
N VAL A 207 -14.10 2.36 -7.69
CA VAL A 207 -14.21 1.61 -8.94
C VAL A 207 -14.27 2.59 -10.11
N GLU A 208 -13.36 2.44 -11.05
CA GLU A 208 -13.32 3.21 -12.30
C GLU A 208 -13.79 2.34 -13.46
N ALA A 209 -14.56 2.92 -14.37
CA ALA A 209 -15.00 2.22 -15.58
C ALA A 209 -13.84 2.18 -16.57
N LEU A 210 -13.33 0.99 -16.83
CA LEU A 210 -12.19 0.76 -17.74
C LEU A 210 -12.69 0.42 -19.14
N ALA A 211 -12.10 1.04 -20.13
CA ALA A 211 -12.19 0.63 -21.52
C ALA A 211 -10.97 1.13 -22.31
N GLY A 212 -10.62 0.40 -23.35
CA GLY A 212 -9.53 0.77 -24.23
C GLY A 212 -9.26 -0.31 -25.26
N ARG A 213 -8.61 0.08 -26.31
CA ARG A 213 -8.10 -0.78 -27.39
C ARG A 213 -7.03 -0.02 -28.14
N PRO A 214 -6.03 -0.70 -28.73
CA PRO A 214 -5.03 -0.03 -29.55
C PRO A 214 -5.64 0.83 -30.67
N ASP A 215 -6.68 0.33 -31.36
CA ASP A 215 -7.33 1.03 -32.46
C ASP A 215 -8.16 2.26 -32.04
N TRP A 216 -8.43 2.46 -30.75
CA TRP A 216 -9.04 3.70 -30.24
C TRP A 216 -8.08 4.90 -30.33
N GLY A 217 -6.80 4.66 -30.58
CA GLY A 217 -5.86 5.70 -31.02
C GLY A 217 -6.17 6.28 -32.39
N LEU A 218 -7.00 5.61 -33.22
CA LEU A 218 -7.38 6.08 -34.56
C LEU A 218 -8.63 6.96 -34.50
N LYS A 219 -8.62 8.09 -35.21
CA LYS A 219 -9.74 9.03 -35.30
C LYS A 219 -11.07 8.35 -35.71
N SER A 220 -11.01 7.33 -36.57
CA SER A 220 -12.17 6.54 -37.02
C SER A 220 -12.90 5.78 -35.91
N LYS A 221 -12.30 5.69 -34.70
CA LYS A 221 -12.88 4.99 -33.55
C LYS A 221 -13.48 5.93 -32.49
N GLN A 222 -13.49 7.22 -32.73
CA GLN A 222 -14.04 8.21 -31.80
C GLN A 222 -15.46 7.91 -31.35
N ASP A 223 -16.33 7.38 -32.23
CA ASP A 223 -17.69 7.00 -31.88
C ASP A 223 -17.78 5.90 -30.83
N GLN A 224 -16.80 4.99 -30.79
CA GLN A 224 -16.73 3.95 -29.77
C GLN A 224 -16.37 4.53 -28.40
N ILE A 225 -15.42 5.47 -28.37
CA ILE A 225 -15.06 6.23 -27.17
C ILE A 225 -16.26 7.01 -26.66
N LYS A 226 -16.96 7.75 -27.56
CA LYS A 226 -18.18 8.48 -27.22
C LYS A 226 -19.27 7.57 -26.64
N ALA A 227 -19.48 6.41 -27.25
CA ALA A 227 -20.48 5.45 -26.80
C ALA A 227 -20.14 4.88 -25.39
N PHE A 228 -18.86 4.63 -25.09
CA PHE A 228 -18.41 4.22 -23.76
C PHE A 228 -18.68 5.31 -22.73
N MET A 229 -18.21 6.54 -22.96
CA MET A 229 -18.41 7.67 -22.05
C MET A 229 -19.91 7.97 -21.81
N ALA A 230 -20.71 7.91 -22.85
CA ALA A 230 -22.17 8.13 -22.77
C ALA A 230 -22.83 7.05 -21.91
N TRP A 231 -22.43 5.79 -22.06
CA TRP A 231 -22.97 4.69 -21.26
C TRP A 231 -22.67 4.87 -19.77
N VAL A 232 -21.43 5.20 -19.41
CA VAL A 232 -21.05 5.41 -18.00
C VAL A 232 -21.81 6.59 -17.40
N ARG A 233 -21.94 7.70 -18.14
CA ARG A 233 -22.75 8.84 -17.68
C ARG A 233 -24.20 8.47 -17.44
N GLN A 234 -24.81 7.74 -18.38
CA GLN A 234 -26.19 7.26 -18.25
C GLN A 234 -26.36 6.32 -17.06
N TYR A 235 -25.42 5.38 -16.88
CA TYR A 235 -25.41 4.48 -15.73
C TYR A 235 -25.33 5.27 -14.42
N ASN A 236 -24.34 6.16 -14.26
CA ASN A 236 -24.17 6.96 -13.05
C ASN A 236 -25.39 7.87 -12.75
N ALA A 237 -26.11 8.30 -13.78
CA ALA A 237 -27.34 9.08 -13.61
C ALA A 237 -28.55 8.22 -13.18
N SER A 238 -28.48 6.90 -13.34
CA SER A 238 -29.57 5.96 -13.06
C SER A 238 -29.45 5.22 -11.73
N VAL A 239 -28.36 5.43 -10.98
CA VAL A 239 -28.05 4.71 -9.73
C VAL A 239 -27.76 5.69 -8.59
N GLU A 240 -27.77 5.20 -7.35
CA GLU A 240 -27.44 6.00 -6.18
C GLU A 240 -25.95 6.39 -6.16
N SER A 241 -25.57 7.36 -5.33
CA SER A 241 -24.19 7.89 -5.28
C SER A 241 -23.13 6.83 -4.99
N GLU A 242 -23.45 5.89 -4.09
CA GLU A 242 -22.60 4.82 -3.63
C GLU A 242 -22.40 3.70 -4.67
N GLU A 243 -23.19 3.74 -5.74
CA GLU A 243 -23.18 2.75 -6.82
C GLU A 243 -22.51 3.26 -8.09
N ARG A 244 -22.05 4.52 -8.08
CA ARG A 244 -21.47 5.18 -9.26
C ARG A 244 -20.03 4.78 -9.48
N PHE A 245 -19.66 4.61 -10.73
CA PHE A 245 -18.26 4.65 -11.10
C PHE A 245 -17.65 5.98 -10.70
N ALA A 246 -16.49 5.94 -10.06
CA ALA A 246 -15.78 7.12 -9.59
C ALA A 246 -15.12 7.91 -10.72
N GLY A 247 -14.81 7.23 -11.83
CA GLY A 247 -14.13 7.83 -12.97
C GLY A 247 -14.17 6.95 -14.21
N LEU A 248 -13.54 7.45 -15.27
CA LEU A 248 -13.28 6.74 -16.51
C LEU A 248 -11.79 6.42 -16.58
N HIS A 249 -11.48 5.19 -16.91
CA HIS A 249 -10.11 4.71 -17.08
C HIS A 249 -9.92 4.26 -18.52
N PHE A 250 -8.92 4.80 -19.21
CA PHE A 250 -8.65 4.48 -20.60
C PHE A 250 -7.31 3.80 -20.78
N ASP A 251 -7.35 2.61 -21.38
CA ASP A 251 -6.17 1.87 -21.84
C ASP A 251 -6.11 1.90 -23.37
N ILE A 252 -5.55 2.98 -23.92
CA ILE A 252 -5.44 3.20 -25.36
C ILE A 252 -3.98 3.18 -25.78
N GLU A 253 -3.56 2.07 -26.37
CA GLU A 253 -2.18 1.76 -26.69
C GLU A 253 -1.90 1.71 -28.21
N PRO A 254 -1.98 2.84 -28.92
CA PRO A 254 -1.87 2.84 -30.38
C PRO A 254 -0.49 2.43 -30.92
N TYR A 255 0.52 2.42 -30.06
CA TYR A 255 1.85 1.90 -30.40
C TYR A 255 1.89 0.36 -30.58
N LEU A 256 0.81 -0.35 -30.23
CA LEU A 256 0.63 -1.77 -30.52
C LEU A 256 0.04 -2.02 -31.92
N LEU A 257 -0.34 -0.97 -32.65
CA LEU A 257 -0.81 -1.11 -34.03
C LEU A 257 0.37 -1.45 -34.94
N ALA A 258 0.14 -2.34 -35.92
CA ALA A 258 1.17 -2.76 -36.87
C ALA A 258 1.74 -1.60 -37.71
N GLU A 259 0.97 -0.53 -37.87
CA GLU A 259 1.35 0.65 -38.64
C GLU A 259 2.17 1.67 -37.81
N TRP A 260 2.37 1.46 -36.53
CA TRP A 260 3.06 2.43 -35.65
C TRP A 260 4.46 2.79 -36.14
N ASP A 261 5.28 1.82 -36.47
CA ASP A 261 6.67 2.07 -36.88
C ASP A 261 6.76 2.82 -38.21
N ALA A 262 5.82 2.59 -39.12
CA ALA A 262 5.80 3.23 -40.44
C ALA A 262 5.12 4.59 -40.44
N ASN A 263 4.16 4.84 -39.56
CA ASN A 263 3.28 6.00 -39.58
C ASN A 263 3.04 6.62 -38.17
N ASN A 264 4.01 6.55 -37.27
CA ASN A 264 3.82 6.97 -35.88
C ASN A 264 3.31 8.42 -35.76
N ARG A 265 3.77 9.34 -36.61
CA ARG A 265 3.29 10.74 -36.61
C ARG A 265 1.78 10.81 -36.86
N MET A 266 1.29 10.14 -37.88
CA MET A 266 -0.14 10.12 -38.21
C MET A 266 -0.96 9.50 -37.06
N ILE A 267 -0.46 8.39 -36.47
CA ILE A 267 -1.11 7.72 -35.34
C ILE A 267 -1.13 8.64 -34.11
N LEU A 268 -0.02 9.32 -33.81
CA LEU A 268 0.04 10.31 -32.72
C LEU A 268 -0.94 11.47 -32.92
N GLU A 269 -1.08 11.99 -34.13
CA GLU A 269 -2.05 13.04 -34.46
C GLU A 269 -3.50 12.56 -34.26
N ASN A 270 -3.80 11.32 -34.68
CA ASN A 270 -5.10 10.69 -34.47
C ASN A 270 -5.38 10.48 -32.98
N TRP A 271 -4.41 9.94 -32.23
CA TRP A 271 -4.52 9.71 -30.79
C TRP A 271 -4.74 11.03 -30.04
N LEU A 272 -3.94 12.04 -30.35
CA LEU A 272 -4.09 13.39 -29.78
C LEU A 272 -5.49 13.99 -30.07
N HIS A 273 -6.04 13.73 -31.26
CA HIS A 273 -7.42 14.15 -31.59
C HIS A 273 -8.45 13.47 -30.68
N ASN A 274 -8.35 12.17 -30.49
CA ASN A 274 -9.28 11.42 -29.63
C ASN A 274 -9.09 11.77 -28.13
N LEU A 275 -7.86 12.01 -27.68
CA LEU A 275 -7.58 12.47 -26.32
C LEU A 275 -8.19 13.86 -26.05
N ARG A 276 -8.08 14.80 -26.99
CA ARG A 276 -8.79 16.10 -26.88
C ARG A 276 -10.29 15.96 -26.86
N PHE A 277 -10.83 15.01 -27.60
CA PHE A 277 -12.26 14.70 -27.56
C PHE A 277 -12.67 14.16 -26.20
N ILE A 278 -11.89 13.22 -25.60
CA ILE A 278 -12.14 12.68 -24.24
C ILE A 278 -12.11 13.84 -23.23
N GLU A 279 -11.07 14.68 -23.25
CA GLU A 279 -10.96 15.84 -22.35
C GLU A 279 -12.20 16.74 -22.46
N GLN A 280 -12.64 17.04 -23.67
CA GLN A 280 -13.78 17.92 -23.88
C GLN A 280 -15.11 17.31 -23.44
N GLU A 281 -15.33 16.04 -23.74
CA GLU A 281 -16.56 15.32 -23.33
C GLU A 281 -16.61 15.10 -21.81
N ALA A 282 -15.47 15.03 -21.13
CA ALA A 282 -15.42 14.88 -19.68
C ALA A 282 -15.73 16.17 -18.92
N LYS A 283 -15.60 17.33 -19.55
CA LYS A 283 -15.84 18.63 -18.89
C LYS A 283 -17.24 18.73 -18.33
N GLY A 284 -17.33 18.99 -17.03
CA GLY A 284 -18.62 19.15 -16.32
C GLY A 284 -19.32 17.83 -16.00
N SER A 285 -18.75 16.68 -16.33
CA SER A 285 -19.35 15.37 -16.00
C SER A 285 -19.20 15.00 -14.52
N GLY A 286 -18.22 15.58 -13.81
CA GLY A 286 -17.84 15.19 -12.46
C GLY A 286 -17.08 13.86 -12.38
N LEU A 287 -16.73 13.26 -13.53
CA LEU A 287 -15.94 12.03 -13.60
C LEU A 287 -14.45 12.37 -13.75
N GLU A 288 -13.62 11.76 -12.93
CA GLU A 288 -12.19 11.80 -13.09
C GLU A 288 -11.76 10.92 -14.28
N ILE A 289 -10.72 11.33 -14.99
CA ILE A 289 -10.18 10.60 -16.14
C ILE A 289 -8.76 10.14 -15.84
N ALA A 290 -8.56 8.82 -15.87
CA ALA A 290 -7.27 8.17 -15.79
C ALA A 290 -6.87 7.54 -17.13
N LEU A 291 -5.57 7.50 -17.42
CA LEU A 291 -5.03 6.87 -18.63
C LEU A 291 -3.89 5.93 -18.27
N ASP A 292 -3.90 4.73 -18.86
CA ASP A 292 -2.73 3.86 -18.89
C ASP A 292 -1.75 4.34 -19.97
N VAL A 293 -0.47 4.47 -19.61
CA VAL A 293 0.57 4.96 -20.52
C VAL A 293 1.88 4.22 -20.31
N PRO A 294 2.68 3.97 -21.37
CA PRO A 294 3.98 3.33 -21.21
C PRO A 294 4.99 4.27 -20.54
N PHE A 295 5.91 3.72 -19.75
CA PHE A 295 6.92 4.48 -19.00
C PHE A 295 7.85 5.34 -19.90
N TRP A 296 8.03 4.95 -21.15
CA TRP A 296 8.89 5.66 -22.12
C TRP A 296 8.19 6.83 -22.84
N LEU A 297 6.91 7.13 -22.57
CA LEU A 297 6.11 8.12 -23.29
C LEU A 297 6.66 9.55 -23.13
N HIS A 298 7.44 9.82 -22.11
CA HIS A 298 8.14 11.11 -21.94
C HIS A 298 9.15 11.41 -23.07
N ASN A 299 9.61 10.39 -23.80
CA ASN A 299 10.49 10.57 -24.97
C ASN A 299 9.73 10.94 -26.25
N VAL A 300 8.40 10.78 -26.25
CA VAL A 300 7.55 11.15 -27.39
C VAL A 300 7.15 12.62 -27.27
N LYS A 301 7.20 13.34 -28.38
CA LYS A 301 6.80 14.75 -28.44
C LYS A 301 5.39 14.89 -29.00
N VAL A 302 4.67 15.89 -28.51
CA VAL A 302 3.44 16.34 -29.15
C VAL A 302 3.79 16.82 -30.56
N PRO A 303 3.08 16.36 -31.61
CA PRO A 303 3.38 16.77 -33.00
C PRO A 303 3.58 18.28 -33.15
N ASP A 304 4.62 18.64 -33.90
CA ASP A 304 5.03 20.03 -34.18
C ASP A 304 5.44 20.87 -32.96
N THR A 305 5.80 20.23 -31.84
CA THR A 305 6.30 20.90 -30.63
C THR A 305 7.50 20.18 -30.04
N GLU A 306 8.20 20.83 -29.10
CA GLU A 306 9.21 20.21 -28.25
C GLU A 306 8.61 19.68 -26.94
N TYR A 307 7.30 19.81 -26.77
CA TYR A 307 6.62 19.45 -25.53
C TYR A 307 6.43 17.94 -25.42
N SER A 308 6.75 17.38 -24.25
CA SER A 308 6.57 15.96 -23.97
C SER A 308 5.09 15.56 -24.05
N PHE A 309 4.81 14.40 -24.65
CA PHE A 309 3.46 13.90 -24.76
C PHE A 309 2.90 13.52 -23.38
N SER A 310 3.72 12.94 -22.49
CA SER A 310 3.32 12.64 -21.11
C SER A 310 3.01 13.90 -20.29
N ALA A 311 3.80 14.95 -20.42
CA ALA A 311 3.51 16.22 -19.76
C ALA A 311 2.22 16.85 -20.28
N TRP A 312 1.96 16.74 -21.59
CA TRP A 312 0.68 17.19 -22.17
C TRP A 312 -0.51 16.41 -21.60
N LEU A 313 -0.38 15.09 -21.44
CA LEU A 313 -1.41 14.26 -20.80
C LEU A 313 -1.65 14.67 -19.35
N LEU A 314 -0.58 14.87 -18.58
CA LEU A 314 -0.66 15.31 -17.19
C LEU A 314 -1.38 16.64 -17.02
N GLU A 315 -1.24 17.59 -17.97
CA GLU A 315 -1.99 18.84 -17.91
C GLU A 315 -3.51 18.65 -18.12
N LYS A 316 -3.89 17.67 -18.93
CA LYS A 316 -5.26 17.50 -19.44
C LYS A 316 -6.11 16.54 -18.61
N PHE A 317 -5.49 15.56 -17.98
CA PHE A 317 -6.17 14.47 -17.29
C PHE A 317 -5.86 14.47 -15.78
N ASP A 318 -6.69 13.77 -15.02
CA ASP A 318 -6.62 13.78 -13.56
C ASP A 318 -5.49 12.92 -13.04
N SER A 319 -5.25 11.75 -13.64
CA SER A 319 -4.14 10.88 -13.31
C SER A 319 -3.62 10.08 -14.51
N LEU A 320 -2.36 9.65 -14.42
CA LEU A 320 -1.79 8.66 -15.33
C LEU A 320 -1.35 7.44 -14.53
N VAL A 321 -1.54 6.26 -15.10
CA VAL A 321 -0.97 5.00 -14.61
C VAL A 321 0.14 4.61 -15.57
N ILE A 322 1.37 4.63 -15.08
CA ILE A 322 2.55 4.28 -15.87
C ILE A 322 2.70 2.76 -15.88
N MET A 323 2.60 2.14 -17.05
CA MET A 323 2.93 0.73 -17.25
C MET A 323 4.45 0.55 -17.23
N ASP A 324 5.00 0.47 -16.03
CA ASP A 324 6.42 0.24 -15.76
C ASP A 324 6.65 -1.22 -15.38
N TYR A 325 6.41 -2.08 -16.36
CA TYR A 325 6.45 -3.52 -16.19
C TYR A 325 7.90 -3.99 -15.98
N ARG A 326 8.30 -3.96 -14.70
CA ARG A 326 9.59 -4.45 -14.18
C ARG A 326 9.36 -5.19 -12.87
N ASN A 327 10.21 -6.18 -12.59
CA ASN A 327 10.12 -6.97 -11.37
C ASN A 327 11.26 -6.72 -10.37
N HIS A 328 11.90 -5.57 -10.47
CA HIS A 328 12.91 -5.12 -9.52
C HIS A 328 12.83 -3.60 -9.34
N ALA A 329 12.97 -3.16 -8.11
CA ALA A 329 12.82 -1.76 -7.76
C ALA A 329 13.97 -0.89 -8.26
N LEU A 330 15.20 -1.32 -8.03
CA LEU A 330 16.42 -0.54 -8.23
C LEU A 330 17.22 -1.00 -9.46
N GLY A 331 18.15 -0.16 -9.91
CA GLY A 331 19.00 -0.41 -11.05
C GLY A 331 18.63 0.44 -12.27
N LYS A 332 19.45 0.33 -13.33
CA LYS A 332 19.33 1.19 -14.51
C LYS A 332 17.99 1.05 -15.26
N ASP A 333 17.38 -0.11 -15.21
CA ASP A 333 16.11 -0.46 -15.87
C ASP A 333 15.10 -0.96 -14.84
N GLY A 334 15.18 -0.47 -13.60
CA GLY A 334 14.27 -0.80 -12.53
C GLY A 334 13.10 0.18 -12.44
N ILE A 335 12.07 -0.18 -11.70
CA ILE A 335 10.83 0.60 -11.50
C ILE A 335 11.14 2.06 -11.14
N VAL A 336 12.06 2.29 -10.18
CA VAL A 336 12.39 3.64 -9.74
C VAL A 336 13.04 4.46 -10.86
N ALA A 337 13.97 3.86 -11.62
CA ALA A 337 14.69 4.57 -12.68
C ALA A 337 13.78 4.94 -13.85
N ASN A 338 12.88 4.04 -14.23
CA ASN A 338 11.97 4.26 -15.37
C ASN A 338 10.90 5.32 -15.04
N ALA A 339 10.41 5.36 -13.80
CA ALA A 339 9.38 6.31 -13.38
C ALA A 339 9.91 7.78 -13.26
N GLN A 340 11.23 7.99 -13.07
CA GLN A 340 11.83 9.29 -12.70
C GLN A 340 11.44 10.45 -13.60
N ALA A 341 11.47 10.25 -14.92
CA ALA A 341 11.22 11.32 -15.88
C ALA A 341 9.78 11.86 -15.76
N MET A 342 8.80 10.95 -15.78
CA MET A 342 7.40 11.34 -15.70
C MET A 342 7.00 11.80 -14.29
N LEU A 343 7.60 11.27 -13.23
CA LEU A 343 7.39 11.78 -11.86
C LEU A 343 7.90 13.20 -11.69
N LYS A 344 9.00 13.54 -12.35
CA LYS A 344 9.51 14.93 -12.37
C LYS A 344 8.54 15.87 -13.10
N GLU A 345 8.00 15.44 -14.25
CA GLU A 345 6.96 16.18 -14.97
C GLU A 345 5.71 16.37 -14.11
N ALA A 346 5.21 15.30 -13.50
CA ALA A 346 4.03 15.33 -12.62
C ALA A 346 4.23 16.25 -11.42
N SER A 347 5.38 16.15 -10.74
CA SER A 347 5.72 17.02 -9.61
C SER A 347 5.76 18.49 -9.99
N ALA A 348 6.31 18.80 -11.18
CA ALA A 348 6.40 20.17 -11.69
C ALA A 348 5.02 20.77 -12.04
N LEU A 349 4.08 19.91 -12.45
CA LEU A 349 2.71 20.28 -12.84
C LEU A 349 1.70 20.19 -11.65
N GLY A 350 2.14 19.72 -10.48
CA GLY A 350 1.25 19.47 -9.34
C GLY A 350 0.25 18.33 -9.59
N LYS A 351 0.66 17.34 -10.40
CA LYS A 351 -0.15 16.19 -10.80
C LYS A 351 0.39 14.90 -10.18
N SER A 352 -0.39 13.82 -10.26
CA SER A 352 -0.04 12.53 -9.67
C SER A 352 0.08 11.42 -10.70
N LEU A 353 0.97 10.47 -10.38
CA LEU A 353 1.21 9.25 -11.16
C LEU A 353 1.06 8.03 -10.28
N ILE A 354 0.51 6.98 -10.84
CA ILE A 354 0.48 5.63 -10.28
C ILE A 354 1.46 4.78 -11.11
N ILE A 355 2.26 3.94 -10.44
CA ILE A 355 3.25 3.10 -11.11
C ILE A 355 2.76 1.67 -11.14
N ALA A 356 2.57 1.11 -12.34
CA ALA A 356 2.05 -0.23 -12.53
C ALA A 356 3.15 -1.25 -12.77
N VAL A 357 2.95 -2.44 -12.20
CA VAL A 357 3.78 -3.63 -12.41
C VAL A 357 2.94 -4.79 -12.95
N GLU A 358 3.60 -5.77 -13.56
CA GLU A 358 2.96 -6.91 -14.22
C GLU A 358 3.12 -8.20 -13.40
N THR A 359 2.06 -8.99 -13.29
CA THR A 359 2.06 -10.32 -12.65
C THR A 359 1.71 -11.46 -13.61
N ALA A 360 1.19 -11.18 -14.80
CA ALA A 360 0.96 -12.19 -15.81
C ALA A 360 2.26 -12.59 -16.51
N ARG A 361 2.25 -13.78 -17.14
CA ARG A 361 3.37 -14.23 -17.94
C ARG A 361 3.59 -13.31 -19.14
N SER A 362 4.79 -12.73 -19.24
CA SER A 362 5.16 -11.89 -20.37
C SER A 362 6.03 -12.64 -21.39
N LEU A 363 5.85 -12.29 -22.67
CA LEU A 363 6.71 -12.75 -23.75
C LEU A 363 7.96 -11.86 -23.93
N GLU A 364 8.02 -10.72 -23.26
CA GLU A 364 9.14 -9.74 -23.32
C GLU A 364 10.31 -10.12 -22.43
N GLY A 365 10.18 -11.22 -21.68
CA GLY A 365 11.23 -11.78 -20.83
C GLY A 365 10.96 -11.68 -19.34
N ASP A 366 11.83 -12.34 -18.54
CA ASP A 366 11.61 -12.55 -17.10
C ASP A 366 11.71 -11.26 -16.25
N ARG A 367 12.26 -10.18 -16.80
CA ARG A 367 12.45 -8.92 -16.05
C ARG A 367 11.22 -8.02 -16.01
N VAL A 368 10.28 -8.25 -16.91
CA VAL A 368 9.11 -7.38 -17.07
C VAL A 368 7.91 -7.81 -16.24
N SER A 369 7.98 -8.95 -15.55
CA SER A 369 6.87 -9.47 -14.79
C SER A 369 7.31 -10.19 -13.51
N PHE A 370 6.46 -10.17 -12.50
CA PHE A 370 6.59 -10.97 -11.28
C PHE A 370 6.06 -12.41 -11.43
N TYR A 371 5.59 -12.83 -12.60
CA TYR A 371 4.97 -14.14 -12.86
C TYR A 371 5.73 -15.33 -12.27
N SER A 372 7.06 -15.35 -12.37
CA SER A 372 7.91 -16.44 -11.86
C SER A 372 8.44 -16.19 -10.43
N LYS A 373 7.98 -15.13 -9.77
CA LYS A 373 8.44 -14.73 -8.44
C LYS A 373 7.42 -15.13 -7.38
N ASN A 374 7.88 -15.27 -6.14
CA ASN A 374 6.97 -15.45 -5.03
C ASN A 374 6.35 -14.10 -4.60
N PRO A 375 5.20 -14.11 -3.92
CA PRO A 375 4.54 -12.88 -3.45
C PRO A 375 5.41 -12.05 -2.51
N ASP A 376 6.18 -12.68 -1.60
CA ASP A 376 7.05 -11.97 -0.66
C ASP A 376 8.15 -11.18 -1.38
N PHE A 377 8.71 -11.75 -2.46
CA PHE A 377 9.69 -11.04 -3.30
C PHE A 377 9.05 -9.82 -3.97
N MET A 378 7.85 -9.98 -4.52
CA MET A 378 7.13 -8.85 -5.11
C MET A 378 6.87 -7.76 -4.06
N ASP A 379 6.37 -8.12 -2.89
CA ASP A 379 6.10 -7.16 -1.82
C ASP A 379 7.38 -6.41 -1.37
N GLN A 380 8.52 -7.08 -1.28
CA GLN A 380 9.80 -6.45 -0.95
C GLN A 380 10.25 -5.44 -2.02
N GLU A 381 10.14 -5.81 -3.30
CA GLU A 381 10.48 -4.91 -4.40
C GLU A 381 9.53 -3.71 -4.45
N LEU A 382 8.21 -3.93 -4.28
CA LEU A 382 7.22 -2.85 -4.23
C LEU A 382 7.44 -1.91 -3.04
N GLN A 383 7.77 -2.43 -1.86
CA GLN A 383 8.10 -1.61 -0.69
C GLN A 383 9.38 -0.79 -0.93
N THR A 384 10.38 -1.38 -1.59
CA THR A 384 11.61 -0.67 -1.95
C THR A 384 11.32 0.44 -2.95
N ALA A 385 10.57 0.15 -4.00
CA ALA A 385 10.14 1.15 -4.99
C ALA A 385 9.31 2.27 -4.34
N HIS A 386 8.33 1.91 -3.51
CA HIS A 386 7.49 2.88 -2.80
C HIS A 386 8.30 3.85 -1.93
N ARG A 387 9.29 3.36 -1.19
CA ARG A 387 10.15 4.19 -0.34
C ARG A 387 10.91 5.25 -1.14
N GLU A 388 11.44 4.87 -2.28
CA GLU A 388 12.16 5.79 -3.15
C GLU A 388 11.22 6.76 -3.88
N LEU A 389 10.11 6.25 -4.41
CA LEU A 389 9.17 7.03 -5.20
C LEU A 389 8.32 7.99 -4.35
N SER A 390 8.01 7.65 -3.10
CA SER A 390 7.24 8.51 -2.19
C SER A 390 7.93 9.82 -1.82
N GLN A 391 9.21 9.98 -2.15
CA GLN A 391 9.94 11.25 -2.03
C GLN A 391 9.52 12.28 -3.11
N HIS A 392 8.83 11.83 -4.16
CA HIS A 392 8.33 12.69 -5.23
C HIS A 392 6.88 13.11 -4.98
N ALA A 393 6.61 14.41 -5.01
CA ALA A 393 5.25 14.94 -4.82
C ALA A 393 4.24 14.42 -5.87
N GLY A 394 4.73 14.04 -7.05
CA GLY A 394 3.90 13.45 -8.11
C GLY A 394 3.61 11.97 -7.97
N TYR A 395 4.07 11.29 -6.92
CA TYR A 395 3.79 9.85 -6.72
C TYR A 395 2.51 9.65 -5.92
N ALA A 396 1.58 8.83 -6.43
CA ALA A 396 0.29 8.56 -5.80
C ALA A 396 0.10 7.12 -5.31
N GLY A 397 0.96 6.19 -5.72
CA GLY A 397 0.84 4.79 -5.35
C GLY A 397 1.26 3.85 -6.48
N MET A 398 0.87 2.59 -6.36
CA MET A 398 1.20 1.55 -7.32
C MET A 398 -0.06 0.88 -7.86
N ALA A 399 0.07 0.15 -8.96
CA ALA A 399 -1.00 -0.71 -9.47
C ALA A 399 -0.44 -2.06 -9.89
N ILE A 400 -1.23 -3.12 -9.74
CA ILE A 400 -0.84 -4.49 -10.05
C ILE A 400 -1.69 -4.98 -11.22
N HIS A 401 -1.06 -5.21 -12.36
CA HIS A 401 -1.69 -5.79 -13.52
C HIS A 401 -1.51 -7.31 -13.48
N ASP A 402 -2.56 -8.09 -13.43
CA ASP A 402 -3.96 -7.80 -13.19
C ASP A 402 -4.49 -8.64 -12.00
N TYR A 403 -5.70 -8.41 -11.56
CA TYR A 403 -6.33 -9.16 -10.45
C TYR A 403 -6.20 -10.67 -10.62
N ARG A 404 -6.50 -11.21 -11.81
CA ARG A 404 -6.52 -12.65 -12.06
C ARG A 404 -5.14 -13.29 -11.93
N SER A 405 -4.13 -12.69 -12.54
CA SER A 405 -2.75 -13.19 -12.47
C SER A 405 -2.14 -13.00 -11.08
N TRP A 406 -2.50 -11.90 -10.39
CA TRP A 406 -2.07 -11.66 -9.02
C TRP A 406 -2.66 -12.68 -8.03
N VAL A 407 -3.97 -12.96 -8.10
CA VAL A 407 -4.61 -14.02 -7.30
C VAL A 407 -3.96 -15.38 -7.58
N ALA A 408 -3.66 -15.71 -8.84
CA ALA A 408 -3.01 -16.96 -9.20
C ALA A 408 -1.59 -17.05 -8.62
N MET A 409 -0.84 -15.95 -8.59
CA MET A 409 0.50 -15.89 -8.01
C MET A 409 0.46 -16.10 -6.48
N VAL A 410 -0.48 -15.47 -5.77
CA VAL A 410 -0.65 -15.63 -4.32
C VAL A 410 -1.11 -17.05 -3.99
N GLY A 411 -2.12 -17.58 -4.69
CA GLY A 411 -2.68 -18.91 -4.41
C GLY A 411 -1.76 -20.07 -4.83
N SER A 412 -0.75 -19.86 -5.65
CA SER A 412 0.26 -20.88 -5.99
C SER A 412 1.33 -21.07 -4.90
N SER A 413 1.29 -20.24 -3.84
CA SER A 413 2.23 -20.25 -2.73
C SER A 413 1.69 -20.95 -1.49
N GLU A 414 0.42 -21.40 -1.53
CA GLU A 414 -0.22 -22.26 -0.53
C GLU A 414 -0.01 -23.75 -0.89
#